data_6e74e82499396a3d6ec01f53b5cd11e4
#
_entry.id   6e74e82499396a3d6ec01f53b5cd11e4
#
_cell.length_a   1.000
_cell.length_b   1.000
_cell.length_c   1.000
_cell.angle_alpha   90.00
_cell.angle_beta   90.00
_cell.angle_gamma   90.00
#
_symmetry.space_group_name_H-M   'P 1'
#
loop_
_entity.id
_entity.type
_entity.pdbx_description
1 polymer ?
#
loop_
_entity_poly.entity_id
_entity_poly.type
_entity_poly.pdbx_seq_one_letter_code
_entity_poly.pdbx_strand_id
1 'polypeptide(L)'
;MDSAEISRMLLDRSQEVCSHLLPNGKVKGNIYQVGGLDGSAGESLQVTLTGTAAGRFIDFANKDDKGATLLWLWAKTRKISFPTAIKEAKEWLGVKDEDYGIKRHKSKTFSKPEKGGVRLAEPNSKVMDYLTIERRLDPIVLANASIAETDDGEAIVFPFIEHDLESNKNIAVHRKYLKVDRPDGKKDSWSTKGTKRCLFGKQLINENISELVITEGEIDALSFHSWSIPAVSIPNGVSDFEWMDIDWDWLARFEKIYVCMDMDEPGKQAAPDICKRLGLHRCYIVSLPKKDVNECLLAGLKKEEMESVLAKAKPIELDEIKRADDFTSEVVDYYTTDFSKQGWETPWYPTLPWRVRRSEMTILTGFSGHGKTVGLNQLILHLAQQGARVMDASLEIKPGMTLYNMTRCAMAKKQSSRQEVEACISWLNDSIFFLDCIGTVNTKRLLHAMEYARKRHGVDVFIIDSLFKCGLSSEDYGSQREFADKLTTFCNNTGAHVILVAHSRKVSSGNEYTPPTKSDVSGSSDLTNAAFNVIVWFRNKLKKRKMDEAKQASPMDMETINIWMDAPDGSVIIDKQRFGEGEEAVVPVWFDQETSQFHTVRNRVTPYFQLKT
;
A
#
# COMPACT_ATOMS: atom_id res chain seq x y z
N MET A 1 7.82 8.58 -9.50
CA MET A 1 8.76 7.90 -10.45
C MET A 1 9.71 7.06 -9.64
N ASP A 2 9.76 5.74 -9.87
CA ASP A 2 10.60 4.81 -9.11
C ASP A 2 12.04 4.74 -9.67
N SER A 3 12.94 4.04 -8.96
CA SER A 3 14.35 3.91 -9.36
C SER A 3 14.53 3.14 -10.67
N ALA A 4 13.62 2.21 -10.99
CA ALA A 4 13.67 1.45 -12.24
C ALA A 4 13.26 2.30 -13.44
N GLU A 5 12.28 3.18 -13.26
CA GLU A 5 11.85 4.13 -14.27
C GLU A 5 12.93 5.18 -14.55
N ILE A 6 13.61 5.67 -13.50
CA ILE A 6 14.77 6.56 -13.63
C ILE A 6 15.92 5.82 -14.30
N SER A 7 16.21 4.57 -13.90
CA SER A 7 17.24 3.76 -14.55
C SER A 7 16.96 3.57 -16.03
N ARG A 8 15.71 3.35 -16.44
CA ARG A 8 15.32 3.24 -17.85
C ARG A 8 15.57 4.55 -18.60
N MET A 9 15.14 5.69 -18.05
CA MET A 9 15.37 7.01 -18.66
C MET A 9 16.86 7.35 -18.76
N LEU A 10 17.66 6.94 -17.78
CA LEU A 10 19.12 7.08 -17.86
C LEU A 10 19.72 6.19 -18.94
N LEU A 11 19.18 4.95 -19.13
CA LEU A 11 19.62 4.05 -20.20
C LEU A 11 19.30 4.58 -21.58
N ASP A 12 18.14 5.20 -21.78
CA ASP A 12 17.77 5.86 -23.03
C ASP A 12 18.74 7.00 -23.41
N ARG A 13 19.44 7.56 -22.41
CA ARG A 13 20.45 8.61 -22.55
C ARG A 13 21.84 8.17 -22.06
N SER A 14 22.13 6.89 -22.13
CA SER A 14 23.32 6.25 -21.53
C SER A 14 24.63 6.94 -21.88
N GLN A 15 24.83 7.33 -23.12
CA GLN A 15 26.04 8.04 -23.56
C GLN A 15 26.14 9.44 -22.93
N GLU A 16 25.04 10.18 -22.84
CA GLU A 16 25.00 11.51 -22.24
C GLU A 16 25.28 11.43 -20.74
N VAL A 17 24.70 10.43 -20.07
CA VAL A 17 24.94 10.16 -18.63
C VAL A 17 26.42 9.85 -18.38
N CYS A 18 27.01 8.96 -19.20
CA CYS A 18 28.42 8.63 -19.07
C CYS A 18 29.30 9.86 -19.31
N SER A 19 28.99 10.67 -20.31
CA SER A 19 29.76 11.92 -20.60
C SER A 19 29.61 12.97 -19.49
N HIS A 20 28.44 13.02 -18.84
CA HIS A 20 28.19 13.92 -17.70
C HIS A 20 28.98 13.49 -16.46
N LEU A 21 28.99 12.19 -16.16
CA LEU A 21 29.65 11.66 -14.96
C LEU A 21 31.16 11.53 -15.14
N LEU A 22 31.61 11.19 -16.34
CA LEU A 22 32.99 10.80 -16.66
C LEU A 22 33.46 11.53 -17.96
N PRO A 23 33.66 12.86 -17.92
CA PRO A 23 33.77 13.69 -19.14
C PRO A 23 34.96 13.37 -20.04
N ASN A 24 36.01 12.69 -19.55
CA ASN A 24 37.19 12.34 -20.35
C ASN A 24 37.08 10.96 -21.04
N GLY A 25 35.93 10.30 -20.93
CA GLY A 25 35.71 9.00 -21.55
C GLY A 25 35.44 9.09 -23.05
N LYS A 26 35.62 7.96 -23.76
CA LYS A 26 35.42 7.84 -25.21
C LYS A 26 34.52 6.66 -25.49
N VAL A 27 33.64 6.82 -26.48
CA VAL A 27 32.81 5.73 -26.99
C VAL A 27 33.60 4.88 -27.96
N LYS A 28 33.63 3.57 -27.75
CA LYS A 28 34.26 2.58 -28.62
C LYS A 28 33.28 1.42 -28.85
N GLY A 29 32.62 1.48 -29.98
CA GLY A 29 31.52 0.54 -30.27
C GLY A 29 30.35 0.70 -29.29
N ASN A 30 30.04 -0.34 -28.53
CA ASN A 30 28.96 -0.37 -27.54
C ASN A 30 29.40 -0.05 -26.11
N ILE A 31 30.62 0.42 -25.92
CA ILE A 31 31.23 0.63 -24.61
C ILE A 31 31.70 2.09 -24.50
N TYR A 32 31.46 2.70 -23.34
CA TYR A 32 32.09 3.94 -22.92
C TYR A 32 33.30 3.62 -22.06
N GLN A 33 34.51 4.09 -22.45
CA GLN A 33 35.78 3.79 -21.80
C GLN A 33 36.40 5.04 -21.19
N VAL A 34 36.91 4.90 -19.97
CA VAL A 34 37.63 5.96 -19.21
C VAL A 34 38.62 5.31 -18.25
N GLY A 35 39.52 6.07 -17.65
CA GLY A 35 40.57 5.53 -16.77
C GLY A 35 40.09 5.05 -15.39
N GLY A 36 38.99 5.59 -14.89
CA GLY A 36 38.43 5.20 -13.59
C GLY A 36 37.20 6.03 -13.21
N LEU A 37 36.65 5.77 -12.04
CA LEU A 37 35.48 6.52 -11.50
C LEU A 37 35.78 7.99 -11.22
N ASP A 38 37.02 8.38 -11.17
CA ASP A 38 37.48 9.77 -11.05
C ASP A 38 37.46 10.54 -12.39
N GLY A 39 37.11 9.85 -13.47
CA GLY A 39 37.11 10.39 -14.82
C GLY A 39 38.50 10.64 -15.40
N SER A 40 39.55 10.02 -14.86
CA SER A 40 40.92 10.13 -15.39
C SER A 40 41.01 9.56 -16.81
N ALA A 41 42.00 10.03 -17.60
CA ALA A 41 42.20 9.50 -18.93
C ALA A 41 42.69 8.04 -18.89
N GLY A 42 42.09 7.17 -19.68
CA GLY A 42 42.43 5.75 -19.71
C GLY A 42 41.28 4.91 -20.33
N GLU A 43 41.40 3.59 -20.23
CA GLU A 43 40.46 2.64 -20.82
C GLU A 43 40.05 1.51 -19.82
N SER A 44 40.42 1.61 -18.53
CA SER A 44 40.20 0.54 -17.57
C SER A 44 38.76 0.43 -17.10
N LEU A 45 38.06 1.56 -16.89
CA LEU A 45 36.63 1.57 -16.58
C LEU A 45 35.82 1.52 -17.88
N GLN A 46 34.96 0.52 -17.97
CA GLN A 46 34.11 0.30 -19.12
C GLN A 46 32.65 0.28 -18.71
N VAL A 47 31.81 1.03 -19.41
CA VAL A 47 30.36 1.08 -19.22
C VAL A 47 29.67 0.61 -20.50
N THR A 48 28.81 -0.39 -20.42
CA THR A 48 28.04 -0.89 -21.56
C THR A 48 26.88 0.06 -21.84
N LEU A 49 26.79 0.56 -23.08
CA LEU A 49 25.79 1.57 -23.47
C LEU A 49 24.47 0.98 -23.94
N THR A 50 24.48 -0.18 -24.62
CA THR A 50 23.28 -0.77 -25.23
C THR A 50 23.26 -2.30 -25.09
N GLY A 51 22.11 -2.95 -25.36
CA GLY A 51 21.96 -4.40 -25.29
C GLY A 51 21.55 -4.90 -23.91
N THR A 52 21.57 -6.23 -23.71
CA THR A 52 21.11 -6.87 -22.46
C THR A 52 21.96 -6.54 -21.22
N ALA A 53 23.16 -6.02 -21.42
CA ALA A 53 24.07 -5.58 -20.35
C ALA A 53 24.17 -4.06 -20.24
N ALA A 54 23.27 -3.30 -20.87
CA ALA A 54 23.30 -1.84 -20.85
C ALA A 54 23.27 -1.29 -19.42
N GLY A 55 24.09 -0.26 -19.17
CA GLY A 55 24.26 0.36 -17.85
C GLY A 55 25.24 -0.34 -16.91
N ARG A 56 25.67 -1.56 -17.20
CA ARG A 56 26.68 -2.25 -16.39
C ARG A 56 28.05 -1.61 -16.62
N PHE A 57 28.83 -1.52 -15.54
CA PHE A 57 30.19 -1.03 -15.60
C PHE A 57 31.14 -1.87 -14.78
N ILE A 58 32.39 -1.91 -15.20
CA ILE A 58 33.49 -2.58 -14.49
C ILE A 58 34.78 -1.82 -14.74
N ASP A 59 35.58 -1.63 -13.70
CA ASP A 59 36.95 -1.14 -13.80
C ASP A 59 37.92 -2.33 -13.73
N PHE A 60 38.65 -2.56 -14.80
CA PHE A 60 39.63 -3.65 -14.88
C PHE A 60 40.90 -3.36 -14.07
N ALA A 61 41.18 -2.10 -13.72
CA ALA A 61 42.27 -1.72 -12.85
C ALA A 61 41.89 -1.85 -11.37
N ASN A 62 40.61 -1.58 -11.03
CA ASN A 62 40.09 -1.75 -9.68
C ASN A 62 38.79 -2.57 -9.71
N LYS A 63 38.91 -3.88 -9.46
CA LYS A 63 37.80 -4.84 -9.55
C LYS A 63 36.64 -4.58 -8.58
N ASP A 64 36.85 -3.73 -7.56
CA ASP A 64 35.80 -3.31 -6.63
C ASP A 64 34.90 -2.22 -7.21
N ASP A 65 35.36 -1.56 -8.28
CA ASP A 65 34.61 -0.53 -8.99
C ASP A 65 33.81 -1.15 -10.14
N LYS A 66 32.71 -1.79 -9.77
CA LYS A 66 31.72 -2.39 -10.67
C LYS A 66 30.30 -2.11 -10.19
N GLY A 67 29.35 -2.18 -11.10
CA GLY A 67 27.94 -2.05 -10.78
C GLY A 67 27.04 -2.43 -11.94
N ALA A 68 25.77 -2.63 -11.65
CA ALA A 68 24.80 -3.17 -12.58
C ALA A 68 24.01 -2.09 -13.33
N THR A 69 24.02 -0.82 -12.86
CA THR A 69 23.21 0.27 -13.45
C THR A 69 23.96 1.59 -13.50
N LEU A 70 23.43 2.52 -14.33
CA LEU A 70 23.92 3.90 -14.40
C LEU A 70 23.67 4.70 -13.12
N LEU A 71 22.67 4.34 -12.32
CA LEU A 71 22.46 4.92 -10.98
C LEU A 71 23.58 4.54 -10.01
N TRP A 72 24.06 3.30 -10.07
CA TRP A 72 25.23 2.87 -9.31
C TRP A 72 26.50 3.58 -9.77
N LEU A 73 26.67 3.74 -11.09
CA LEU A 73 27.76 4.53 -11.63
C LEU A 73 27.71 5.96 -11.08
N TRP A 74 26.53 6.57 -11.07
CA TRP A 74 26.29 7.91 -10.53
C TRP A 74 26.69 8.03 -9.07
N ALA A 75 26.19 7.11 -8.22
CA ALA A 75 26.49 7.09 -6.79
C ALA A 75 28.00 6.96 -6.52
N LYS A 76 28.67 6.02 -7.21
CA LYS A 76 30.10 5.77 -7.02
C LYS A 76 30.96 6.92 -7.53
N THR A 77 30.68 7.46 -8.70
CA THR A 77 31.43 8.58 -9.30
C THR A 77 31.31 9.85 -8.46
N ARG A 78 30.12 10.14 -7.91
CA ARG A 78 29.87 11.31 -7.06
C ARG A 78 30.22 11.07 -5.59
N LYS A 79 30.49 9.82 -5.19
CA LYS A 79 30.74 9.39 -3.80
C LYS A 79 29.57 9.74 -2.86
N ILE A 80 28.35 9.54 -3.34
CA ILE A 80 27.10 9.85 -2.64
C ILE A 80 26.29 8.59 -2.38
N SER A 81 25.31 8.69 -1.47
CA SER A 81 24.38 7.60 -1.22
C SER A 81 23.48 7.35 -2.43
N PHE A 82 23.01 6.12 -2.59
CA PHE A 82 22.13 5.75 -3.69
C PHE A 82 20.83 6.58 -3.76
N PRO A 83 20.16 6.92 -2.63
CA PRO A 83 19.02 7.84 -2.63
C PRO A 83 19.37 9.25 -3.12
N THR A 84 20.57 9.73 -2.79
CA THR A 84 21.06 11.04 -3.27
C THR A 84 21.33 11.00 -4.77
N ALA A 85 21.90 9.89 -5.28
CA ALA A 85 22.11 9.67 -6.71
C ALA A 85 20.79 9.67 -7.49
N ILE A 86 19.75 9.03 -6.96
CA ILE A 86 18.40 9.09 -7.54
C ILE A 86 17.89 10.53 -7.64
N LYS A 87 18.09 11.34 -6.59
CA LYS A 87 17.66 12.74 -6.58
C LYS A 87 18.39 13.55 -7.64
N GLU A 88 19.72 13.46 -7.68
CA GLU A 88 20.53 14.17 -8.67
C GLU A 88 20.22 13.72 -10.10
N ALA A 89 20.03 12.42 -10.32
CA ALA A 89 19.66 11.89 -11.62
C ALA A 89 18.30 12.41 -12.09
N LYS A 90 17.30 12.53 -11.21
CA LYS A 90 16.02 13.16 -11.50
C LYS A 90 16.17 14.61 -11.92
N GLU A 91 16.95 15.38 -11.17
CA GLU A 91 17.23 16.78 -11.47
C GLU A 91 17.91 16.91 -12.84
N TRP A 92 18.89 16.05 -13.14
CA TRP A 92 19.60 16.03 -14.41
C TRP A 92 18.71 15.63 -15.60
N LEU A 93 17.80 14.67 -15.40
CA LEU A 93 16.81 14.28 -16.41
C LEU A 93 15.76 15.36 -16.67
N GLY A 94 15.75 16.44 -15.89
CA GLY A 94 14.73 17.50 -15.96
C GLY A 94 13.36 17.00 -15.48
N VAL A 95 13.33 15.88 -14.79
CA VAL A 95 12.15 15.39 -14.11
C VAL A 95 11.98 16.26 -12.87
N LYS A 96 11.13 17.28 -13.01
CA LYS A 96 10.64 17.96 -11.82
C LYS A 96 9.89 16.91 -11.02
N ASP A 97 10.31 16.66 -9.78
CA ASP A 97 9.38 16.14 -8.79
C ASP A 97 8.25 17.18 -8.80
N GLU A 98 7.20 16.92 -9.57
CA GLU A 98 5.96 17.66 -9.40
C GLU A 98 5.67 17.50 -7.92
N ASP A 99 5.65 18.64 -7.25
CA ASP A 99 5.47 18.72 -5.80
C ASP A 99 4.03 18.23 -5.55
N TYR A 100 3.88 16.90 -5.42
CA TYR A 100 2.63 16.27 -5.06
C TYR A 100 2.33 16.59 -3.61
N GLY A 101 2.40 17.80 -3.15
CA GLY A 101 1.97 18.28 -1.86
C GLY A 101 2.00 17.27 -0.68
N ILE A 102 2.64 16.13 -0.89
CA ILE A 102 2.86 15.10 0.11
C ILE A 102 3.90 15.67 1.07
N LYS A 103 3.42 16.49 2.00
CA LYS A 103 4.19 16.76 3.20
C LYS A 103 4.58 15.39 3.73
N ARG A 104 5.89 15.06 3.67
CA ARG A 104 6.41 13.90 4.39
C ARG A 104 5.84 14.00 5.79
N HIS A 105 4.89 13.13 6.12
CA HIS A 105 4.37 13.05 7.48
C HIS A 105 5.57 12.96 8.41
N LYS A 106 5.52 13.72 9.51
CA LYS A 106 6.49 13.56 10.59
C LYS A 106 6.62 12.08 10.83
N SER A 107 7.83 11.55 10.62
CA SER A 107 8.11 10.14 10.86
C SER A 107 7.53 9.75 12.20
N LYS A 108 6.81 8.64 12.25
CA LYS A 108 6.42 8.05 13.55
C LYS A 108 7.66 8.07 14.43
N THR A 109 7.58 8.65 15.60
CA THR A 109 8.66 8.57 16.59
C THR A 109 8.63 7.15 17.14
N PHE A 110 9.57 6.34 16.70
CA PHE A 110 9.76 5.00 17.23
C PHE A 110 10.62 5.05 18.51
N SER A 111 10.27 4.28 19.52
CA SER A 111 11.12 4.06 20.67
C SER A 111 12.30 3.16 20.31
N LYS A 112 13.47 3.38 20.92
CA LYS A 112 14.57 2.42 20.82
C LYS A 112 14.31 1.25 21.77
N PRO A 113 14.72 0.00 21.45
CA PRO A 113 14.66 -1.10 22.39
C PRO A 113 15.39 -0.76 23.68
N GLU A 114 14.84 -1.19 24.82
CA GLU A 114 15.46 -0.94 26.13
C GLU A 114 16.89 -1.54 26.18
N LYS A 115 17.78 -0.79 26.83
CA LYS A 115 19.16 -1.28 27.08
C LYS A 115 19.09 -2.21 28.32
N GLY A 116 19.27 -3.51 28.11
CA GLY A 116 19.32 -4.51 29.18
C GLY A 116 18.54 -5.78 28.84
N GLY A 117 18.71 -6.80 29.65
CA GLY A 117 18.04 -8.09 29.47
C GLY A 117 18.51 -8.92 28.28
N VAL A 118 19.56 -8.49 27.58
CA VAL A 118 20.05 -9.12 26.35
C VAL A 118 21.56 -9.00 26.26
N ARG A 119 22.24 -10.11 25.98
CA ARG A 119 23.68 -10.20 25.69
C ARG A 119 23.93 -10.88 24.34
N LEU A 120 25.10 -10.69 23.75
CA LEU A 120 25.49 -11.47 22.57
C LEU A 120 25.47 -12.96 22.92
N ALA A 121 24.95 -13.77 22.01
CA ALA A 121 24.91 -15.22 22.23
C ALA A 121 26.32 -15.80 22.31
N GLU A 122 26.58 -16.54 23.37
CA GLU A 122 27.90 -17.19 23.61
C GLU A 122 28.02 -18.46 22.79
N PRO A 123 29.23 -18.78 22.27
CA PRO A 123 29.45 -19.95 21.40
C PRO A 123 28.93 -21.28 21.92
N ASN A 124 28.89 -21.46 23.23
CA ASN A 124 28.43 -22.69 23.90
C ASN A 124 27.10 -22.51 24.63
N SER A 125 26.32 -21.51 24.26
CA SER A 125 25.00 -21.29 24.84
C SER A 125 23.96 -22.21 24.21
N LYS A 126 22.89 -22.49 24.94
CA LYS A 126 21.73 -23.24 24.46
C LYS A 126 21.14 -22.62 23.17
N VAL A 127 21.18 -21.31 23.07
CA VAL A 127 20.74 -20.56 21.89
C VAL A 127 21.64 -20.88 20.68
N MET A 128 22.96 -20.86 20.86
CA MET A 128 23.91 -21.20 19.78
C MET A 128 23.84 -22.66 19.40
N ASP A 129 23.72 -23.59 20.36
CA ASP A 129 23.51 -25.02 20.06
C ASP A 129 22.25 -25.23 19.22
N TYR A 130 21.14 -24.62 19.59
CA TYR A 130 19.91 -24.69 18.81
C TYR A 130 20.12 -24.18 17.38
N LEU A 131 20.74 -23.02 17.19
CA LEU A 131 20.93 -22.41 15.87
C LEU A 131 21.94 -23.18 15.01
N THR A 132 23.05 -23.69 15.62
CA THR A 132 24.12 -24.33 14.85
C THR A 132 23.94 -25.85 14.68
N ILE A 133 23.38 -26.52 15.69
CA ILE A 133 23.22 -27.99 15.67
C ILE A 133 21.84 -28.35 15.11
N GLU A 134 20.77 -27.80 15.70
CA GLU A 134 19.41 -28.17 15.28
C GLU A 134 18.99 -27.48 13.97
N ARG A 135 19.35 -26.19 13.80
CA ARG A 135 19.02 -25.42 12.60
C ARG A 135 20.10 -25.39 11.53
N ARG A 136 21.30 -25.91 11.83
CA ARG A 136 22.49 -26.02 10.95
C ARG A 136 22.90 -24.69 10.31
N LEU A 137 22.71 -23.58 11.01
CA LEU A 137 23.14 -22.27 10.55
C LEU A 137 24.64 -22.08 10.74
N ASP A 138 25.28 -21.34 9.82
CA ASP A 138 26.70 -21.02 9.89
C ASP A 138 27.01 -20.09 11.09
N PRO A 139 27.91 -20.47 12.02
CA PRO A 139 28.27 -19.61 13.15
C PRO A 139 28.82 -18.25 12.75
N ILE A 140 29.48 -18.12 11.59
CA ILE A 140 30.01 -16.86 11.08
C ILE A 140 28.84 -15.94 10.69
N VAL A 141 27.80 -16.47 10.06
CA VAL A 141 26.57 -15.74 9.72
C VAL A 141 25.88 -15.25 10.97
N LEU A 142 25.79 -16.09 12.01
CA LEU A 142 25.16 -15.71 13.29
C LEU A 142 25.91 -14.56 13.98
N ALA A 143 27.23 -14.61 13.99
CA ALA A 143 28.10 -13.58 14.53
C ALA A 143 27.91 -12.25 13.77
N ASN A 144 27.93 -12.29 12.43
CA ASN A 144 27.72 -11.12 11.58
C ASN A 144 26.31 -10.53 11.74
N ALA A 145 25.31 -11.39 11.98
CA ALA A 145 23.94 -10.97 12.27
C ALA A 145 23.78 -10.38 13.69
N SER A 146 24.83 -10.46 14.53
CA SER A 146 24.83 -10.03 15.93
C SER A 146 23.71 -10.71 16.73
N ILE A 147 23.51 -12.02 16.50
CA ILE A 147 22.50 -12.79 17.24
C ILE A 147 22.79 -12.69 18.73
N ALA A 148 21.76 -12.45 19.49
CA ALA A 148 21.83 -12.27 20.93
C ALA A 148 20.93 -13.30 21.64
N GLU A 149 21.07 -13.37 22.95
CA GLU A 149 20.23 -14.17 23.83
C GLU A 149 19.73 -13.34 25.01
N THR A 150 18.65 -13.75 25.63
CA THR A 150 18.19 -13.17 26.90
C THR A 150 19.20 -13.51 28.02
N ASP A 151 19.25 -12.68 29.07
CA ASP A 151 20.22 -12.88 30.19
C ASP A 151 20.09 -14.24 30.86
N ASP A 152 18.89 -14.83 30.85
CA ASP A 152 18.61 -16.19 31.32
C ASP A 152 19.00 -17.31 30.31
N GLY A 153 19.37 -16.93 29.09
CA GLY A 153 19.73 -17.87 28.00
C GLY A 153 18.58 -18.69 27.42
N GLU A 154 17.32 -18.35 27.75
CA GLU A 154 16.15 -19.14 27.37
C GLU A 154 15.54 -18.76 26.01
N ALA A 155 15.89 -17.59 25.47
CA ALA A 155 15.36 -17.13 24.20
C ALA A 155 16.43 -16.51 23.29
N ILE A 156 16.31 -16.80 21.99
CA ILE A 156 17.05 -16.13 20.92
C ILE A 156 16.55 -14.71 20.81
N VAL A 157 17.45 -13.76 20.59
CA VAL A 157 17.11 -12.38 20.27
C VAL A 157 17.65 -12.05 18.88
N PHE A 158 16.74 -11.79 17.95
CA PHE A 158 17.06 -11.31 16.62
C PHE A 158 17.06 -9.77 16.64
N PRO A 159 18.24 -9.10 16.52
CA PRO A 159 18.30 -7.65 16.46
C PRO A 159 18.08 -7.17 15.04
N PHE A 160 17.13 -6.26 14.87
CA PHE A 160 16.91 -5.53 13.62
C PHE A 160 17.78 -4.29 13.65
N ILE A 161 18.78 -4.25 12.78
CA ILE A 161 19.89 -3.29 12.85
C ILE A 161 19.78 -2.29 11.71
N GLU A 162 19.96 -1.01 12.03
CA GLU A 162 20.10 0.08 11.08
C GLU A 162 21.37 0.89 11.36
N HIS A 163 21.90 1.51 10.32
CA HIS A 163 22.99 2.45 10.46
C HIS A 163 22.46 3.81 10.94
N ASP A 164 22.88 4.22 12.11
CA ASP A 164 22.52 5.51 12.69
C ASP A 164 23.50 6.59 12.18
N LEU A 165 23.00 7.50 11.36
CA LEU A 165 23.81 8.57 10.74
C LEU A 165 24.38 9.56 11.77
N GLU A 166 23.72 9.73 12.92
CA GLU A 166 24.19 10.68 13.95
C GLU A 166 25.39 10.11 14.73
N SER A 167 25.32 8.85 15.12
CA SER A 167 26.39 8.18 15.87
C SER A 167 27.41 7.47 14.96
N ASN A 168 27.15 7.35 13.67
CA ASN A 168 27.91 6.58 12.69
C ASN A 168 28.15 5.12 13.14
N LYS A 169 27.12 4.51 13.75
CA LYS A 169 27.17 3.14 14.29
C LYS A 169 25.93 2.35 13.88
N ASN A 170 26.10 1.05 13.79
CA ASN A 170 24.98 0.15 13.66
C ASN A 170 24.28 -0.01 15.03
N ILE A 171 22.96 0.26 15.06
CA ILE A 171 22.14 0.18 16.26
C ILE A 171 20.94 -0.74 16.04
N ALA A 172 20.56 -1.47 17.08
CA ALA A 172 19.31 -2.24 17.06
C ALA A 172 18.12 -1.26 17.23
N VAL A 173 17.25 -1.25 16.24
CA VAL A 173 16.02 -0.41 16.22
C VAL A 173 14.77 -1.20 16.60
N HIS A 174 14.82 -2.54 16.52
CA HIS A 174 13.77 -3.47 16.92
C HIS A 174 14.42 -4.79 17.39
N ARG A 175 13.71 -5.57 18.20
CA ARG A 175 14.12 -6.91 18.61
C ARG A 175 12.94 -7.85 18.56
N LYS A 176 13.17 -9.05 18.02
CA LYS A 176 12.24 -10.18 18.08
C LYS A 176 12.87 -11.29 18.90
N TYR A 177 12.07 -11.94 19.68
CA TYR A 177 12.48 -12.97 20.62
C TYR A 177 11.83 -14.28 20.21
N LEU A 178 12.57 -15.38 20.32
CA LEU A 178 12.08 -16.73 20.09
C LEU A 178 12.58 -17.65 21.20
N LYS A 179 11.69 -18.26 21.96
CA LYS A 179 12.03 -19.20 23.01
C LYS A 179 12.56 -20.51 22.44
N VAL A 180 13.70 -21.00 22.96
CA VAL A 180 14.40 -22.16 22.41
C VAL A 180 13.74 -23.48 22.78
N ASP A 181 13.29 -23.65 24.03
CA ASP A 181 12.64 -24.88 24.50
C ASP A 181 11.19 -24.63 24.91
N ARG A 182 10.29 -25.38 24.26
CA ARG A 182 8.92 -25.53 24.75
C ARG A 182 8.50 -26.99 24.77
N PRO A 183 8.06 -27.49 25.93
CA PRO A 183 7.59 -28.88 26.05
C PRO A 183 6.39 -29.23 25.16
N ASP A 184 5.62 -28.18 24.74
CA ASP A 184 4.44 -28.33 23.88
C ASP A 184 4.74 -28.19 22.38
N GLY A 185 6.00 -27.97 21.98
CA GLY A 185 6.44 -27.82 20.59
C GLY A 185 5.89 -26.58 19.86
N LYS A 186 5.15 -25.69 20.55
CA LYS A 186 4.62 -24.49 19.93
C LYS A 186 5.65 -23.36 19.92
N LYS A 187 5.74 -22.62 18.80
CA LYS A 187 6.57 -21.42 18.72
C LYS A 187 6.04 -20.36 19.70
N ASP A 188 6.92 -19.86 20.57
CA ASP A 188 6.65 -18.73 21.47
C ASP A 188 7.57 -17.58 21.07
N SER A 189 7.02 -16.62 20.37
CA SER A 189 7.76 -15.46 19.89
C SER A 189 7.04 -14.18 20.24
N TRP A 190 7.84 -13.17 20.61
CA TRP A 190 7.34 -11.81 20.90
C TRP A 190 8.32 -10.77 20.39
N SER A 191 7.91 -9.53 20.35
CA SER A 191 8.76 -8.44 19.87
C SER A 191 8.62 -7.19 20.73
N THR A 192 9.63 -6.30 20.66
CA THR A 192 9.60 -5.01 21.36
C THR A 192 8.48 -4.13 20.81
N LYS A 193 7.69 -3.55 21.74
CA LYS A 193 6.55 -2.68 21.38
C LYS A 193 7.00 -1.25 21.08
N GLY A 194 6.32 -0.58 20.15
CA GLY A 194 6.56 0.82 19.82
C GLY A 194 7.87 1.11 19.10
N THR A 195 8.60 0.08 18.67
CA THR A 195 9.90 0.17 17.99
C THR A 195 9.74 0.08 16.46
N LYS A 196 10.79 0.45 15.71
CA LYS A 196 10.78 0.50 14.25
C LYS A 196 10.84 -0.90 13.65
N ARG A 197 9.74 -1.40 13.09
CA ARG A 197 9.59 -2.74 12.50
C ARG A 197 10.11 -2.77 11.06
N CYS A 198 11.43 -2.65 10.89
CA CYS A 198 12.10 -2.76 9.60
C CYS A 198 12.42 -4.23 9.25
N LEU A 199 12.99 -4.48 8.07
CA LEU A 199 13.48 -5.80 7.66
C LEU A 199 14.66 -6.25 8.53
N PHE A 200 14.69 -7.54 8.87
CA PHE A 200 15.83 -8.19 9.56
C PHE A 200 16.94 -8.52 8.57
N GLY A 201 18.19 -8.36 9.01
CA GLY A 201 19.35 -8.81 8.24
C GLY A 201 19.89 -7.77 7.25
N LYS A 202 19.38 -6.53 7.23
CA LYS A 202 19.86 -5.47 6.32
C LYS A 202 21.36 -5.22 6.43
N GLN A 203 21.93 -5.32 7.64
CA GLN A 203 23.37 -5.15 7.90
C GLN A 203 24.26 -6.22 7.25
N LEU A 204 23.68 -7.36 6.83
CA LEU A 204 24.39 -8.43 6.14
C LEU A 204 24.46 -8.20 4.62
N ILE A 205 23.74 -7.19 4.11
CA ILE A 205 23.63 -6.94 2.67
C ILE A 205 24.59 -5.82 2.26
N ASN A 206 25.56 -6.18 1.43
CA ASN A 206 26.48 -5.22 0.85
C ASN A 206 25.77 -4.20 -0.04
N GLU A 207 26.30 -2.98 -0.08
CA GLU A 207 25.73 -1.87 -0.88
C GLU A 207 25.69 -2.16 -2.38
N ASN A 208 26.58 -3.02 -2.88
CA ASN A 208 26.72 -3.37 -4.30
C ASN A 208 25.78 -4.49 -4.77
N ILE A 209 24.94 -5.03 -3.89
CA ILE A 209 24.01 -6.11 -4.22
C ILE A 209 22.77 -5.53 -4.89
N SER A 210 22.43 -6.05 -6.09
CA SER A 210 21.24 -5.66 -6.86
C SER A 210 20.12 -6.70 -6.80
N GLU A 211 20.39 -7.91 -6.30
CA GLU A 211 19.40 -8.98 -6.15
C GLU A 211 19.23 -9.32 -4.66
N LEU A 212 17.98 -9.44 -4.21
CA LEU A 212 17.64 -9.68 -2.81
C LEU A 212 16.60 -10.79 -2.68
N VAL A 213 16.77 -11.65 -1.68
CA VAL A 213 15.70 -12.56 -1.25
C VAL A 213 14.99 -11.97 -0.03
N ILE A 214 13.65 -11.99 -0.04
CA ILE A 214 12.81 -11.65 1.12
C ILE A 214 12.14 -12.92 1.60
N THR A 215 12.36 -13.29 2.87
CA THR A 215 11.78 -14.46 3.52
C THR A 215 10.75 -14.06 4.58
N GLU A 216 9.97 -15.05 5.04
CA GLU A 216 9.02 -14.85 6.12
C GLU A 216 9.69 -14.82 7.49
N GLY A 217 10.64 -15.72 7.74
CA GLY A 217 11.29 -15.90 9.03
C GLY A 217 12.76 -15.49 9.07
N GLU A 218 13.24 -15.10 10.27
CA GLU A 218 14.63 -14.70 10.49
C GLU A 218 15.60 -15.89 10.28
N ILE A 219 15.19 -17.10 10.68
CA ILE A 219 15.98 -18.33 10.50
C ILE A 219 16.12 -18.65 9.00
N ASP A 220 15.08 -18.37 8.20
CA ASP A 220 15.11 -18.58 6.76
C ASP A 220 16.06 -17.62 6.06
N ALA A 221 16.06 -16.35 6.46
CA ALA A 221 17.03 -15.39 5.96
C ALA A 221 18.48 -15.81 6.30
N LEU A 222 18.72 -16.24 7.54
CA LEU A 222 20.04 -16.74 7.98
C LEU A 222 20.43 -18.04 7.25
N SER A 223 19.46 -18.88 6.89
CA SER A 223 19.71 -20.08 6.08
C SER A 223 20.21 -19.73 4.68
N PHE A 224 19.63 -18.71 4.04
CA PHE A 224 20.17 -18.18 2.77
C PHE A 224 21.59 -17.63 2.92
N HIS A 225 21.86 -16.89 3.99
CA HIS A 225 23.22 -16.40 4.26
C HIS A 225 24.23 -17.53 4.48
N SER A 226 23.81 -18.67 5.02
CA SER A 226 24.67 -19.84 5.15
C SER A 226 25.10 -20.41 3.78
N TRP A 227 24.34 -20.16 2.73
CA TRP A 227 24.72 -20.38 1.33
C TRP A 227 25.38 -19.16 0.67
N SER A 228 25.66 -18.10 1.42
CA SER A 228 26.17 -16.83 0.89
C SER A 228 25.21 -16.18 -0.14
N ILE A 229 23.90 -16.36 0.02
CA ILE A 229 22.84 -15.73 -0.79
C ILE A 229 22.26 -14.56 0.02
N PRO A 230 22.23 -13.34 -0.54
CA PRO A 230 21.71 -12.16 0.16
C PRO A 230 20.21 -12.27 0.46
N ALA A 231 19.84 -12.24 1.73
CA ALA A 231 18.46 -12.38 2.15
C ALA A 231 18.14 -11.52 3.37
N VAL A 232 16.87 -11.13 3.48
CA VAL A 232 16.28 -10.44 4.63
C VAL A 232 14.96 -11.09 4.99
N SER A 233 14.48 -10.90 6.22
CA SER A 233 13.14 -11.37 6.58
C SER A 233 12.21 -10.24 6.99
N ILE A 234 10.90 -10.48 6.81
CA ILE A 234 9.86 -9.59 7.30
C ILE A 234 9.73 -9.70 8.83
N PRO A 235 9.40 -8.59 9.54
CA PRO A 235 9.46 -8.59 11.01
C PRO A 235 8.33 -9.35 11.72
N ASN A 236 7.12 -9.39 11.16
CA ASN A 236 5.91 -9.81 11.89
C ASN A 236 4.99 -10.76 11.11
N GLY A 237 5.55 -11.60 10.24
CA GLY A 237 4.76 -12.49 9.38
C GLY A 237 3.99 -11.73 8.29
N VAL A 238 3.22 -12.47 7.51
CA VAL A 238 2.71 -12.05 6.20
C VAL A 238 1.52 -11.09 6.22
N SER A 239 0.92 -10.82 7.38
CA SER A 239 -0.26 -9.95 7.49
C SER A 239 0.07 -8.47 7.73
N ASP A 240 1.30 -8.14 8.10
CA ASP A 240 1.76 -6.78 8.40
C ASP A 240 2.71 -6.29 7.31
N PHE A 241 2.30 -5.24 6.60
CA PHE A 241 3.06 -4.64 5.51
C PHE A 241 3.73 -3.30 5.88
N GLU A 242 3.72 -2.89 7.15
CA GLU A 242 4.33 -1.63 7.62
C GLU A 242 5.83 -1.56 7.29
N TRP A 243 6.52 -2.68 7.30
CA TRP A 243 7.94 -2.78 6.95
C TRP A 243 8.26 -2.28 5.53
N MET A 244 7.32 -2.42 4.58
CA MET A 244 7.53 -1.91 3.23
C MET A 244 7.57 -0.39 3.20
N ASP A 245 6.73 0.28 4.01
CA ASP A 245 6.73 1.73 4.12
C ASP A 245 8.01 2.23 4.80
N ILE A 246 8.47 1.50 5.81
CA ILE A 246 9.68 1.81 6.57
C ILE A 246 10.95 1.66 5.70
N ASP A 247 11.04 0.56 4.96
CA ASP A 247 12.22 0.20 4.18
C ASP A 247 12.10 0.51 2.68
N TRP A 248 11.11 1.32 2.28
CA TRP A 248 10.82 1.61 0.87
C TRP A 248 12.04 2.10 0.10
N ASP A 249 12.72 3.12 0.62
CA ASP A 249 13.88 3.70 -0.03
C ASP A 249 15.07 2.73 -0.07
N TRP A 250 15.21 1.89 0.97
CA TRP A 250 16.23 0.85 1.01
C TRP A 250 15.95 -0.26 -0.01
N LEU A 251 14.68 -0.67 -0.17
CA LEU A 251 14.25 -1.66 -1.14
C LEU A 251 14.30 -1.14 -2.59
N ALA A 252 14.20 0.16 -2.79
CA ALA A 252 14.24 0.77 -4.12
C ALA A 252 15.56 0.53 -4.87
N ARG A 253 16.66 0.23 -4.16
CA ARG A 253 17.96 -0.04 -4.75
C ARG A 253 18.09 -1.38 -5.47
N PHE A 254 17.19 -2.34 -5.18
CA PHE A 254 17.28 -3.69 -5.76
C PHE A 254 16.56 -3.75 -7.10
N GLU A 255 17.25 -4.30 -8.10
CA GLU A 255 16.71 -4.54 -9.44
C GLU A 255 15.87 -5.81 -9.49
N LYS A 256 16.22 -6.81 -8.67
CA LYS A 256 15.55 -8.09 -8.62
C LYS A 256 15.29 -8.51 -7.18
N ILE A 257 14.07 -8.86 -6.90
CA ILE A 257 13.62 -9.27 -5.56
C ILE A 257 12.97 -10.65 -5.68
N TYR A 258 13.53 -11.61 -5.00
CA TYR A 258 12.94 -12.93 -4.84
C TYR A 258 12.07 -12.95 -3.59
N VAL A 259 10.79 -13.17 -3.76
CA VAL A 259 9.83 -13.28 -2.66
C VAL A 259 9.69 -14.77 -2.31
N CYS A 260 10.28 -15.15 -1.20
CA CYS A 260 10.41 -16.53 -0.73
C CYS A 260 9.70 -16.70 0.61
N MET A 261 8.37 -16.84 0.56
CA MET A 261 7.53 -17.08 1.75
C MET A 261 7.42 -18.58 2.02
N ASP A 262 6.91 -18.95 3.19
CA ASP A 262 6.61 -20.34 3.54
C ASP A 262 5.65 -20.97 2.53
N MET A 263 5.77 -22.27 2.29
CA MET A 263 4.93 -22.99 1.32
C MET A 263 3.56 -23.37 1.90
N ASP A 264 3.14 -22.72 2.98
CA ASP A 264 1.77 -22.83 3.53
C ASP A 264 0.79 -21.84 2.87
N GLU A 265 -0.50 -21.95 3.19
CA GLU A 265 -1.51 -21.08 2.59
C GLU A 265 -1.32 -19.59 2.87
N PRO A 266 -1.02 -19.13 4.11
CA PRO A 266 -0.75 -17.72 4.37
C PRO A 266 0.42 -17.17 3.55
N GLY A 267 1.54 -17.90 3.47
CA GLY A 267 2.72 -17.50 2.71
C GLY A 267 2.44 -17.39 1.21
N LYS A 268 1.73 -18.37 0.65
CA LYS A 268 1.33 -18.38 -0.77
C LYS A 268 0.40 -17.22 -1.12
N GLN A 269 -0.50 -16.85 -0.22
CA GLN A 269 -1.42 -15.71 -0.43
C GLN A 269 -0.72 -14.37 -0.32
N ALA A 270 0.26 -14.23 0.56
CA ALA A 270 0.97 -12.99 0.79
C ALA A 270 2.00 -12.65 -0.30
N ALA A 271 2.67 -13.65 -0.89
CA ALA A 271 3.72 -13.43 -1.87
C ALA A 271 3.26 -12.57 -3.07
N PRO A 272 2.11 -12.79 -3.70
CA PRO A 272 1.60 -11.91 -4.75
C PRO A 272 1.35 -10.47 -4.30
N ASP A 273 0.85 -10.25 -3.10
CA ASP A 273 0.56 -8.91 -2.59
C ASP A 273 1.86 -8.14 -2.27
N ILE A 274 2.88 -8.83 -1.78
CA ILE A 274 4.23 -8.29 -1.63
C ILE A 274 4.77 -7.85 -3.00
N CYS A 275 4.69 -8.72 -4.01
CA CYS A 275 5.15 -8.42 -5.36
C CYS A 275 4.42 -7.23 -5.98
N LYS A 276 3.09 -7.13 -5.82
CA LYS A 276 2.28 -6.00 -6.33
C LYS A 276 2.74 -4.68 -5.73
N ARG A 277 3.05 -4.64 -4.44
CA ARG A 277 3.52 -3.42 -3.78
C ARG A 277 4.95 -3.06 -4.16
N LEU A 278 5.86 -4.03 -4.20
CA LEU A 278 7.27 -3.80 -4.51
C LEU A 278 7.54 -3.58 -6.01
N GLY A 279 6.61 -3.97 -6.88
CA GLY A 279 6.69 -3.85 -8.34
C GLY A 279 6.85 -5.20 -9.02
N LEU A 280 5.83 -5.59 -9.81
CA LEU A 280 5.76 -6.89 -10.50
C LEU A 280 6.95 -7.14 -11.43
N HIS A 281 7.47 -6.08 -12.05
CA HIS A 281 8.56 -6.16 -13.03
C HIS A 281 9.90 -6.62 -12.44
N ARG A 282 10.09 -6.53 -11.13
CA ARG A 282 11.32 -6.87 -10.43
C ARG A 282 11.17 -7.97 -9.38
N CYS A 283 9.95 -8.43 -9.14
CA CYS A 283 9.66 -9.44 -8.13
C CYS A 283 9.44 -10.81 -8.75
N TYR A 284 10.03 -11.83 -8.13
CA TYR A 284 9.97 -13.22 -8.57
C TYR A 284 9.53 -14.09 -7.38
N ILE A 285 8.45 -14.87 -7.55
CA ILE A 285 7.96 -15.77 -6.50
C ILE A 285 8.76 -17.07 -6.56
N VAL A 286 9.33 -17.42 -5.41
CA VAL A 286 10.10 -18.63 -5.22
C VAL A 286 9.20 -19.76 -4.74
N SER A 287 9.28 -20.92 -5.40
CA SER A 287 8.64 -22.15 -4.94
C SER A 287 9.71 -23.08 -4.35
N LEU A 288 9.66 -23.28 -3.05
CA LEU A 288 10.61 -24.12 -2.33
C LEU A 288 10.27 -25.62 -2.48
N PRO A 289 11.28 -26.51 -2.47
CA PRO A 289 11.06 -27.97 -2.48
C PRO A 289 10.63 -28.52 -1.11
N LYS A 290 10.72 -27.72 -0.03
CA LYS A 290 10.29 -28.02 1.33
C LYS A 290 9.34 -26.93 1.82
N LYS A 291 8.86 -27.06 3.06
CA LYS A 291 7.92 -26.11 3.66
C LYS A 291 8.52 -24.72 3.80
N ASP A 292 9.75 -24.63 4.27
CA ASP A 292 10.49 -23.39 4.46
C ASP A 292 11.95 -23.54 4.03
N VAL A 293 12.72 -22.46 4.09
CA VAL A 293 14.12 -22.42 3.65
C VAL A 293 15.02 -23.21 4.59
N ASN A 294 14.77 -23.13 5.90
CA ASN A 294 15.55 -23.87 6.88
C ASN A 294 15.36 -25.38 6.71
N GLU A 295 14.17 -25.86 6.42
CA GLU A 295 13.94 -27.27 6.09
C GLU A 295 14.72 -27.71 4.84
N CYS A 296 14.92 -26.83 3.86
CA CYS A 296 15.79 -27.10 2.72
C CYS A 296 17.26 -27.28 3.15
N LEU A 297 17.74 -26.40 4.04
CA LEU A 297 19.08 -26.48 4.61
C LEU A 297 19.29 -27.78 5.42
N LEU A 298 18.31 -28.13 6.27
CA LEU A 298 18.32 -29.37 7.06
C LEU A 298 18.26 -30.62 6.20
N ALA A 299 17.59 -30.57 5.06
CA ALA A 299 17.57 -31.65 4.07
C ALA A 299 18.91 -31.80 3.31
N GLY A 300 19.85 -30.88 3.54
CA GLY A 300 21.22 -30.95 2.98
C GLY A 300 21.34 -30.37 1.58
N LEU A 301 20.39 -29.51 1.14
CA LEU A 301 20.52 -28.80 -0.13
C LEU A 301 21.80 -27.95 -0.14
N LYS A 302 22.51 -28.03 -1.25
CA LYS A 302 23.71 -27.23 -1.48
C LYS A 302 23.37 -25.89 -2.10
N LYS A 303 24.33 -24.97 -2.08
CA LYS A 303 24.22 -23.65 -2.65
C LYS A 303 23.71 -23.66 -4.10
N GLU A 304 24.33 -24.51 -4.94
CA GLU A 304 24.04 -24.61 -6.37
C GLU A 304 22.59 -25.09 -6.62
N GLU A 305 22.08 -25.95 -5.74
CA GLU A 305 20.72 -26.44 -5.81
C GLU A 305 19.72 -25.33 -5.44
N MET A 306 20.02 -24.52 -4.40
CA MET A 306 19.20 -23.39 -4.02
C MET A 306 19.27 -22.27 -5.07
N GLU A 307 20.41 -21.99 -5.65
CA GLU A 307 20.53 -21.06 -6.79
C GLU A 307 19.70 -21.55 -7.99
N SER A 308 19.63 -22.87 -8.22
CA SER A 308 18.74 -23.44 -9.26
C SER A 308 17.25 -23.24 -8.92
N VAL A 309 16.88 -23.29 -7.62
CA VAL A 309 15.50 -22.98 -7.18
C VAL A 309 15.19 -21.50 -7.45
N LEU A 310 16.09 -20.59 -7.10
CA LEU A 310 15.92 -19.16 -7.38
C LEU A 310 15.86 -18.85 -8.89
N ALA A 311 16.67 -19.54 -9.69
CA ALA A 311 16.64 -19.38 -11.16
C ALA A 311 15.31 -19.83 -11.80
N LYS A 312 14.57 -20.72 -11.14
CA LYS A 312 13.23 -21.17 -11.57
C LYS A 312 12.10 -20.29 -11.03
N ALA A 313 12.42 -19.31 -10.18
CA ALA A 313 11.41 -18.38 -9.67
C ALA A 313 10.72 -17.65 -10.81
N LYS A 314 9.39 -17.59 -10.75
CA LYS A 314 8.59 -17.02 -11.81
C LYS A 314 8.26 -15.56 -11.48
N PRO A 315 8.43 -14.63 -12.45
CA PRO A 315 7.78 -13.33 -12.35
C PRO A 315 6.26 -13.55 -12.29
N ILE A 316 5.55 -12.62 -11.69
CA ILE A 316 4.11 -12.56 -11.93
C ILE A 316 3.95 -12.01 -13.34
N GLU A 317 3.91 -12.90 -14.32
CA GLU A 317 3.67 -12.53 -15.70
C GLU A 317 2.23 -12.02 -15.81
N LEU A 318 2.06 -10.90 -16.49
CA LEU A 318 0.77 -10.42 -16.97
C LEU A 318 0.40 -11.27 -18.20
N ASP A 319 0.29 -12.58 -18.02
CA ASP A 319 -0.26 -13.45 -19.05
C ASP A 319 -1.74 -13.13 -19.20
N GLU A 320 -2.07 -12.38 -20.22
CA GLU A 320 -3.44 -11.98 -20.55
C GLU A 320 -4.32 -13.20 -20.90
N ILE A 321 -3.69 -14.33 -21.25
CA ILE A 321 -4.37 -15.59 -21.59
C ILE A 321 -3.97 -16.67 -20.59
N LYS A 322 -4.87 -16.98 -19.67
CA LYS A 322 -4.69 -18.05 -18.68
C LYS A 322 -5.56 -19.27 -19.03
N ARG A 323 -5.09 -20.43 -18.62
CA ARG A 323 -5.87 -21.68 -18.72
C ARG A 323 -6.89 -21.76 -17.57
N ALA A 324 -7.93 -22.57 -17.75
CA ALA A 324 -8.96 -22.71 -16.72
C ALA A 324 -8.41 -23.24 -15.38
N ASP A 325 -7.38 -24.08 -15.42
CA ASP A 325 -6.70 -24.63 -14.24
C ASP A 325 -5.92 -23.56 -13.44
N ASP A 326 -5.47 -22.48 -14.08
CA ASP A 326 -4.84 -21.34 -13.39
C ASP A 326 -5.82 -20.63 -12.43
N PHE A 327 -7.14 -20.79 -12.62
CA PHE A 327 -8.20 -20.19 -11.80
C PHE A 327 -8.79 -21.17 -10.78
N THR A 328 -8.30 -22.40 -10.69
CA THR A 328 -8.92 -23.45 -9.85
C THR A 328 -8.99 -23.02 -8.39
N SER A 329 -7.92 -22.42 -7.84
CA SER A 329 -7.90 -21.95 -6.44
C SER A 329 -8.95 -20.85 -6.22
N GLU A 330 -9.00 -19.87 -7.13
CA GLU A 330 -9.96 -18.76 -7.05
C GLU A 330 -11.41 -19.26 -7.15
N VAL A 331 -11.68 -20.19 -8.05
CA VAL A 331 -13.02 -20.80 -8.18
C VAL A 331 -13.40 -21.61 -6.95
N VAL A 332 -12.47 -22.38 -6.39
CA VAL A 332 -12.69 -23.12 -5.13
C VAL A 332 -12.98 -22.15 -3.99
N ASP A 333 -12.25 -21.04 -3.91
CA ASP A 333 -12.49 -20.00 -2.90
C ASP A 333 -13.90 -19.39 -3.05
N TYR A 334 -14.40 -19.18 -4.26
CA TYR A 334 -15.78 -18.73 -4.49
C TYR A 334 -16.83 -19.74 -4.02
N TYR A 335 -16.55 -21.04 -4.07
CA TYR A 335 -17.46 -22.07 -3.58
C TYR A 335 -17.36 -22.31 -2.07
N THR A 336 -16.18 -22.12 -1.50
CA THR A 336 -15.90 -22.41 -0.09
C THR A 336 -16.05 -21.19 0.81
N THR A 337 -15.88 -19.99 0.27
CA THR A 337 -16.06 -18.74 1.00
C THR A 337 -17.44 -18.18 0.68
N ASP A 338 -18.20 -17.88 1.71
CA ASP A 338 -19.46 -17.16 1.57
C ASP A 338 -19.21 -15.78 0.94
N PHE A 339 -19.46 -15.65 -0.36
CA PHE A 339 -19.21 -14.44 -1.14
C PHE A 339 -19.97 -13.23 -0.58
N SER A 340 -21.11 -13.46 0.10
CA SER A 340 -21.86 -12.41 0.78
C SER A 340 -21.06 -11.75 1.90
N LYS A 341 -20.06 -12.43 2.44
CA LYS A 341 -19.19 -11.93 3.52
C LYS A 341 -17.88 -11.31 3.05
N GLN A 342 -17.55 -11.40 1.75
CA GLN A 342 -16.32 -10.81 1.23
C GLN A 342 -16.38 -9.28 1.18
N GLY A 343 -15.23 -8.63 1.44
CA GLY A 343 -15.08 -7.17 1.45
C GLY A 343 -15.48 -6.54 2.79
N TRP A 344 -15.31 -5.23 2.87
CA TRP A 344 -15.63 -4.44 4.07
C TRP A 344 -17.12 -4.09 4.11
N GLU A 345 -17.69 -4.12 5.30
CA GLU A 345 -19.07 -3.71 5.53
C GLU A 345 -19.23 -2.20 5.40
N THR A 346 -20.39 -1.76 4.92
CA THR A 346 -20.76 -0.34 4.98
C THR A 346 -21.46 -0.02 6.30
N PRO A 347 -21.54 1.24 6.73
CA PRO A 347 -22.20 1.61 8.00
C PRO A 347 -23.69 1.23 8.05
N TRP A 348 -24.28 0.94 6.91
CA TRP A 348 -25.71 0.62 6.72
C TRP A 348 -25.98 -0.88 6.52
N TYR A 349 -24.92 -1.69 6.50
CA TYR A 349 -25.03 -3.14 6.46
C TYR A 349 -25.59 -3.68 7.80
N PRO A 350 -26.38 -4.76 7.85
CA PRO A 350 -26.90 -5.56 6.73
C PRO A 350 -28.16 -4.99 6.06
N THR A 351 -28.79 -3.94 6.60
CA THR A 351 -30.01 -3.36 6.04
C THR A 351 -29.83 -2.95 4.57
N LEU A 352 -28.67 -2.33 4.25
CA LEU A 352 -28.21 -2.13 2.89
C LEU A 352 -27.21 -3.24 2.54
N PRO A 353 -27.53 -4.21 1.68
CA PRO A 353 -26.65 -5.34 1.38
C PRO A 353 -25.53 -4.94 0.42
N TRP A 354 -24.82 -3.86 0.74
CA TRP A 354 -23.68 -3.36 0.01
C TRP A 354 -22.40 -3.47 0.84
N ARG A 355 -21.41 -4.16 0.27
CA ARG A 355 -20.05 -4.27 0.80
C ARG A 355 -19.06 -3.69 -0.19
N VAL A 356 -18.00 -3.11 0.33
CA VAL A 356 -16.89 -2.58 -0.49
C VAL A 356 -15.92 -3.74 -0.74
N ARG A 357 -15.93 -4.30 -1.95
CA ARG A 357 -15.13 -5.48 -2.32
C ARG A 357 -13.90 -5.08 -3.12
N ARG A 358 -12.86 -5.88 -3.03
CA ARG A 358 -11.65 -5.72 -3.85
C ARG A 358 -11.95 -5.86 -5.34
N SER A 359 -11.14 -5.21 -6.18
CA SER A 359 -11.23 -5.24 -7.65
C SER A 359 -12.54 -4.68 -8.23
N GLU A 360 -13.36 -3.99 -7.45
CA GLU A 360 -14.61 -3.39 -7.91
C GLU A 360 -14.53 -1.87 -8.02
N MET A 361 -15.30 -1.32 -8.95
CA MET A 361 -15.58 0.11 -9.04
C MET A 361 -17.04 0.37 -8.69
N THR A 362 -17.28 1.32 -7.77
CA THR A 362 -18.61 1.80 -7.40
C THR A 362 -18.80 3.24 -7.87
N ILE A 363 -19.93 3.52 -8.50
CA ILE A 363 -20.38 4.91 -8.72
C ILE A 363 -21.34 5.29 -7.59
N LEU A 364 -21.01 6.36 -6.90
CA LEU A 364 -21.92 7.02 -5.96
C LEU A 364 -22.53 8.25 -6.64
N THR A 365 -23.86 8.25 -6.81
CA THR A 365 -24.56 9.33 -7.48
C THR A 365 -25.68 9.94 -6.62
N GLY A 366 -26.28 11.01 -7.10
CA GLY A 366 -27.35 11.75 -6.44
C GLY A 366 -27.26 13.24 -6.72
N PHE A 367 -28.34 13.97 -6.43
CA PHE A 367 -28.38 15.42 -6.66
C PHE A 367 -27.36 16.19 -5.80
N SER A 368 -26.94 17.35 -6.25
CA SER A 368 -26.07 18.23 -5.48
C SER A 368 -26.76 18.66 -4.17
N GLY A 369 -25.98 18.68 -3.07
CA GLY A 369 -26.50 19.05 -1.74
C GLY A 369 -27.36 17.98 -1.04
N HIS A 370 -27.40 16.75 -1.55
CA HIS A 370 -28.15 15.65 -0.94
C HIS A 370 -27.37 14.89 0.16
N GLY A 371 -26.14 15.28 0.50
CA GLY A 371 -25.37 14.69 1.61
C GLY A 371 -24.41 13.58 1.22
N LYS A 372 -24.10 13.38 -0.07
CA LYS A 372 -23.13 12.37 -0.54
C LYS A 372 -21.80 12.40 0.22
N THR A 373 -21.17 13.57 0.28
CA THR A 373 -19.87 13.75 0.96
C THR A 373 -19.94 13.43 2.45
N VAL A 374 -21.07 13.75 3.11
CA VAL A 374 -21.28 13.39 4.53
C VAL A 374 -21.37 11.87 4.71
N GLY A 375 -22.15 11.20 3.83
CA GLY A 375 -22.23 9.75 3.81
C GLY A 375 -20.88 9.07 3.51
N LEU A 376 -20.08 9.66 2.60
CA LEU A 376 -18.72 9.20 2.31
C LEU A 376 -17.81 9.31 3.51
N ASN A 377 -17.83 10.43 4.25
CA ASN A 377 -17.04 10.59 5.47
C ASN A 377 -17.36 9.48 6.48
N GLN A 378 -18.62 9.15 6.67
CA GLN A 378 -19.05 8.07 7.54
C GLN A 378 -18.60 6.69 7.01
N LEU A 379 -18.69 6.47 5.70
CA LEU A 379 -18.20 5.24 5.06
C LEU A 379 -16.69 5.08 5.26
N ILE A 380 -15.90 6.12 5.01
CA ILE A 380 -14.44 6.11 5.19
C ILE A 380 -14.06 5.71 6.63
N LEU A 381 -14.71 6.31 7.63
CA LEU A 381 -14.48 5.98 9.04
C LEU A 381 -14.80 4.52 9.35
N HIS A 382 -15.89 4.01 8.82
CA HIS A 382 -16.31 2.63 9.03
C HIS A 382 -15.36 1.63 8.37
N LEU A 383 -14.85 1.95 7.18
CA LEU A 383 -13.84 1.17 6.49
C LEU A 383 -12.51 1.18 7.25
N ALA A 384 -12.08 2.35 7.74
CA ALA A 384 -10.86 2.50 8.53
C ALA A 384 -10.93 1.70 9.85
N GLN A 385 -12.10 1.65 10.51
CA GLN A 385 -12.33 0.86 11.71
C GLN A 385 -12.16 -0.65 11.46
N GLN A 386 -12.46 -1.12 10.26
CA GLN A 386 -12.27 -2.50 9.80
C GLN A 386 -10.85 -2.78 9.29
N GLY A 387 -9.93 -1.82 9.38
CA GLY A 387 -8.53 -1.95 8.96
C GLY A 387 -8.26 -1.65 7.48
N ALA A 388 -9.25 -1.15 6.72
CA ALA A 388 -9.01 -0.69 5.36
C ALA A 388 -8.20 0.60 5.35
N ARG A 389 -7.26 0.73 4.43
CA ARG A 389 -6.57 1.99 4.13
C ARG A 389 -7.30 2.70 3.01
N VAL A 390 -7.71 3.94 3.26
CA VAL A 390 -8.55 4.71 2.35
C VAL A 390 -7.81 5.97 1.90
N MET A 391 -7.79 6.24 0.58
CA MET A 391 -7.34 7.52 0.04
C MET A 391 -8.55 8.34 -0.39
N ASP A 392 -8.71 9.52 0.19
CA ASP A 392 -9.73 10.50 -0.18
C ASP A 392 -9.14 11.57 -1.10
N ALA A 393 -9.57 11.57 -2.36
CA ALA A 393 -9.33 12.61 -3.34
C ALA A 393 -10.58 13.51 -3.43
N SER A 394 -10.88 14.21 -2.33
CA SER A 394 -11.88 15.28 -2.32
C SER A 394 -11.31 16.52 -2.99
N LEU A 395 -11.71 16.74 -4.25
CA LEU A 395 -11.20 17.84 -5.08
C LEU A 395 -11.98 19.15 -4.90
N GLU A 396 -13.05 19.13 -4.10
CA GLU A 396 -13.94 20.28 -3.84
C GLU A 396 -13.70 20.89 -2.45
N ILE A 397 -13.30 20.08 -1.48
CA ILE A 397 -13.19 20.48 -0.07
C ILE A 397 -11.75 20.29 0.40
N LYS A 398 -11.24 21.27 1.17
CA LYS A 398 -9.89 21.16 1.76
C LYS A 398 -9.80 19.95 2.70
N PRO A 399 -8.69 19.18 2.66
CA PRO A 399 -8.49 18.03 3.54
C PRO A 399 -8.73 18.32 5.02
N GLY A 400 -8.30 19.51 5.50
CA GLY A 400 -8.55 19.93 6.89
C GLY A 400 -10.03 20.07 7.24
N MET A 401 -10.88 20.52 6.30
CA MET A 401 -12.32 20.62 6.53
C MET A 401 -12.98 19.24 6.46
N THR A 402 -12.54 18.39 5.53
CA THR A 402 -12.99 17.00 5.45
C THR A 402 -12.67 16.27 6.76
N LEU A 403 -11.43 16.41 7.25
CA LEU A 403 -10.98 15.82 8.51
C LEU A 403 -11.74 16.35 9.73
N TYR A 404 -12.08 17.66 9.75
CA TYR A 404 -12.95 18.23 10.77
C TYR A 404 -14.34 17.56 10.79
N ASN A 405 -14.95 17.35 9.62
CA ASN A 405 -16.24 16.67 9.53
C ASN A 405 -16.13 15.19 9.93
N MET A 406 -15.04 14.52 9.51
CA MET A 406 -14.76 13.13 9.90
C MET A 406 -14.56 12.98 11.42
N THR A 407 -13.82 13.88 12.08
CA THR A 407 -13.62 13.82 13.54
C THR A 407 -14.92 14.02 14.31
N ARG A 408 -15.80 14.92 13.86
CA ARG A 408 -17.16 15.08 14.44
C ARG A 408 -17.97 13.80 14.31
N CYS A 409 -17.97 13.21 13.12
CA CYS A 409 -18.65 11.94 12.85
C CYS A 409 -18.04 10.80 13.67
N ALA A 410 -16.72 10.70 13.75
CA ALA A 410 -16.03 9.63 14.47
C ALA A 410 -16.30 9.66 15.97
N MET A 411 -16.27 10.82 16.58
CA MET A 411 -16.52 11.00 18.02
C MET A 411 -18.01 11.09 18.36
N ALA A 412 -18.87 11.19 17.37
CA ALA A 412 -20.30 11.40 17.56
C ALA A 412 -20.62 12.62 18.45
N LYS A 413 -19.86 13.72 18.28
CA LYS A 413 -19.95 14.93 19.09
C LYS A 413 -19.88 16.18 18.23
N LYS A 414 -20.68 17.19 18.56
CA LYS A 414 -20.65 18.50 17.90
C LYS A 414 -19.40 19.32 18.30
N GLN A 415 -18.98 19.19 19.55
CA GLN A 415 -17.81 19.86 20.11
C GLN A 415 -16.94 18.84 20.86
N SER A 416 -15.65 18.98 20.73
CA SER A 416 -14.66 18.09 21.36
C SER A 416 -13.49 18.91 21.87
N SER A 417 -12.83 18.43 22.91
CA SER A 417 -11.62 19.05 23.44
C SER A 417 -10.46 18.87 22.45
N ARG A 418 -9.44 19.71 22.56
CA ARG A 418 -8.22 19.61 21.76
C ARG A 418 -7.60 18.20 21.86
N GLN A 419 -7.51 17.65 23.06
CA GLN A 419 -6.94 16.32 23.30
C GLN A 419 -7.71 15.21 22.58
N GLU A 420 -9.06 15.25 22.60
CA GLU A 420 -9.90 14.29 21.89
C GLU A 420 -9.68 14.39 20.37
N VAL A 421 -9.59 15.61 19.85
CA VAL A 421 -9.36 15.83 18.41
C VAL A 421 -7.97 15.31 17.98
N GLU A 422 -6.92 15.63 18.73
CA GLU A 422 -5.56 15.16 18.44
C GLU A 422 -5.47 13.63 18.52
N ALA A 423 -6.10 13.00 19.50
CA ALA A 423 -6.16 11.55 19.62
C ALA A 423 -6.96 10.89 18.48
N CYS A 424 -8.10 11.48 18.09
CA CYS A 424 -8.89 10.99 16.96
C CYS A 424 -8.11 11.09 15.64
N ILE A 425 -7.42 12.20 15.40
CA ILE A 425 -6.56 12.38 14.21
C ILE A 425 -5.41 11.36 14.23
N SER A 426 -4.80 11.13 15.39
CA SER A 426 -3.75 10.11 15.52
C SER A 426 -4.26 8.71 15.21
N TRP A 427 -5.48 8.38 15.62
CA TRP A 427 -6.12 7.11 15.27
C TRP A 427 -6.35 6.96 13.76
N LEU A 428 -6.74 8.04 13.06
CA LEU A 428 -6.99 8.04 11.61
C LEU A 428 -5.72 8.01 10.76
N ASN A 429 -4.57 8.42 11.33
CA ASN A 429 -3.34 8.71 10.60
C ASN A 429 -2.78 7.51 9.79
N ASP A 430 -2.99 6.27 10.28
CA ASP A 430 -2.48 5.07 9.62
C ASP A 430 -3.42 4.51 8.55
N SER A 431 -4.67 4.97 8.55
CA SER A 431 -5.72 4.41 7.71
C SER A 431 -6.25 5.37 6.65
N ILE A 432 -6.10 6.69 6.83
CA ILE A 432 -6.69 7.68 5.91
C ILE A 432 -5.60 8.56 5.30
N PHE A 433 -5.60 8.62 3.98
CA PHE A 433 -4.70 9.41 3.14
C PHE A 433 -5.51 10.43 2.36
N PHE A 434 -4.98 11.62 2.15
CA PHE A 434 -5.64 12.68 1.38
C PHE A 434 -4.79 13.05 0.17
N LEU A 435 -5.45 13.22 -0.98
CA LEU A 435 -4.86 13.95 -2.09
C LEU A 435 -5.06 15.45 -1.83
N ASP A 436 -4.02 16.14 -1.35
CA ASP A 436 -4.09 17.57 -1.07
C ASP A 436 -3.99 18.38 -2.38
N CYS A 437 -5.09 18.35 -3.14
CA CYS A 437 -5.23 19.07 -4.39
C CYS A 437 -6.67 19.57 -4.52
N ILE A 438 -6.85 20.89 -4.62
CA ILE A 438 -8.17 21.51 -4.78
C ILE A 438 -8.31 22.01 -6.21
N GLY A 439 -9.48 21.79 -6.78
CA GLY A 439 -9.81 22.22 -8.14
C GLY A 439 -9.72 21.08 -9.15
N THR A 440 -9.37 21.40 -10.39
CA THR A 440 -9.31 20.40 -11.47
C THR A 440 -7.97 19.67 -11.46
N VAL A 441 -8.03 18.35 -11.40
CA VAL A 441 -6.86 17.46 -11.48
C VAL A 441 -6.89 16.70 -12.81
N ASN A 442 -5.75 16.61 -13.49
CA ASN A 442 -5.63 15.79 -14.70
C ASN A 442 -5.75 14.29 -14.33
N THR A 443 -6.50 13.52 -15.12
CA THR A 443 -6.74 12.08 -14.90
C THR A 443 -5.43 11.27 -14.81
N LYS A 444 -4.40 11.60 -15.60
CA LYS A 444 -3.09 10.93 -15.55
C LYS A 444 -2.41 11.15 -14.20
N ARG A 445 -2.43 12.40 -13.69
CA ARG A 445 -1.86 12.74 -12.38
C ARG A 445 -2.59 12.01 -11.25
N LEU A 446 -3.93 11.97 -11.32
CA LEU A 446 -4.74 11.26 -10.32
C LEU A 446 -4.40 9.77 -10.30
N LEU A 447 -4.39 9.11 -11.46
CA LEU A 447 -4.05 7.68 -11.56
C LEU A 447 -2.64 7.39 -11.04
N HIS A 448 -1.66 8.22 -11.39
CA HIS A 448 -0.30 8.08 -10.87
C HIS A 448 -0.24 8.22 -9.33
N ALA A 449 -0.97 9.19 -8.76
CA ALA A 449 -1.07 9.33 -7.31
C ALA A 449 -1.74 8.11 -6.65
N MET A 450 -2.78 7.55 -7.28
CA MET A 450 -3.45 6.33 -6.83
C MET A 450 -2.51 5.11 -6.88
N GLU A 451 -1.76 4.94 -7.97
CA GLU A 451 -0.76 3.87 -8.08
C GLU A 451 0.33 4.00 -7.03
N TYR A 452 0.84 5.21 -6.81
CA TYR A 452 1.81 5.48 -5.75
C TYR A 452 1.24 5.16 -4.38
N ALA A 453 0.03 5.63 -4.06
CA ALA A 453 -0.62 5.39 -2.78
C ALA A 453 -0.87 3.88 -2.56
N ARG A 454 -1.27 3.15 -3.60
CA ARG A 454 -1.43 1.69 -3.55
C ARG A 454 -0.12 0.98 -3.28
N LYS A 455 0.93 1.30 -4.05
CA LYS A 455 2.25 0.66 -3.94
C LYS A 455 2.97 1.03 -2.66
N ARG A 456 2.97 2.33 -2.29
CA ARG A 456 3.73 2.87 -1.15
C ARG A 456 3.03 2.65 0.18
N HIS A 457 1.71 2.89 0.24
CA HIS A 457 0.94 2.92 1.48
C HIS A 457 -0.06 1.76 1.60
N GLY A 458 -0.18 0.92 0.57
CA GLY A 458 -1.09 -0.21 0.57
C GLY A 458 -2.56 0.21 0.65
N VAL A 459 -2.92 1.35 0.06
CA VAL A 459 -4.30 1.85 0.07
C VAL A 459 -5.23 0.86 -0.62
N ASP A 460 -6.30 0.48 0.06
CA ASP A 460 -7.27 -0.51 -0.40
C ASP A 460 -8.46 0.11 -1.13
N VAL A 461 -8.89 1.29 -0.68
CA VAL A 461 -10.07 1.99 -1.21
C VAL A 461 -9.72 3.41 -1.60
N PHE A 462 -10.10 3.80 -2.81
CA PHE A 462 -9.88 5.14 -3.36
C PHE A 462 -11.23 5.83 -3.56
N ILE A 463 -11.37 7.05 -3.04
CA ILE A 463 -12.55 7.88 -3.22
C ILE A 463 -12.18 9.06 -4.08
N ILE A 464 -12.95 9.30 -5.14
CA ILE A 464 -12.78 10.41 -6.09
C ILE A 464 -14.06 11.24 -6.05
N ASP A 465 -14.04 12.39 -5.40
CA ASP A 465 -15.16 13.33 -5.29
C ASP A 465 -14.76 14.69 -5.92
N SER A 466 -15.14 14.97 -7.16
CA SER A 466 -16.05 14.28 -8.05
C SER A 466 -15.45 14.12 -9.46
N LEU A 467 -16.12 13.33 -10.32
CA LEU A 467 -15.76 13.10 -11.74
C LEU A 467 -15.46 14.41 -12.50
N PHE A 468 -16.27 15.45 -12.32
CA PHE A 468 -16.08 16.72 -13.03
C PHE A 468 -14.82 17.49 -12.62
N LYS A 469 -14.25 17.18 -11.47
CA LYS A 469 -12.98 17.75 -11.02
C LYS A 469 -11.77 17.00 -11.57
N CYS A 470 -11.99 15.93 -12.32
CA CYS A 470 -10.92 15.18 -13.00
C CYS A 470 -10.55 15.79 -14.38
N GLY A 471 -10.95 17.03 -14.66
CA GLY A 471 -10.64 17.70 -15.94
C GLY A 471 -11.43 17.16 -17.13
N LEU A 472 -12.55 16.48 -16.86
CA LEU A 472 -13.42 15.90 -17.88
C LEU A 472 -14.67 16.79 -18.05
N SER A 473 -14.92 17.23 -19.27
CA SER A 473 -16.16 17.94 -19.61
C SER A 473 -17.36 17.00 -19.54
N SER A 474 -18.54 17.54 -19.18
CA SER A 474 -19.80 16.77 -19.18
C SER A 474 -20.21 16.24 -20.54
N GLU A 475 -19.68 16.83 -21.62
CA GLU A 475 -19.97 16.49 -23.01
C GLU A 475 -18.89 15.62 -23.68
N ASP A 476 -17.74 15.47 -23.02
CA ASP A 476 -16.63 14.64 -23.52
C ASP A 476 -16.80 13.17 -23.09
N TYR A 477 -17.77 12.50 -23.70
CA TYR A 477 -18.09 11.09 -23.41
C TYR A 477 -16.92 10.14 -23.72
N GLY A 478 -16.07 10.47 -24.70
CA GLY A 478 -14.91 9.67 -25.06
C GLY A 478 -13.87 9.61 -23.94
N SER A 479 -13.46 10.77 -23.44
CA SER A 479 -12.51 10.85 -22.31
C SER A 479 -13.07 10.30 -21.01
N GLN A 480 -14.38 10.44 -20.76
CA GLN A 480 -15.03 9.84 -19.60
C GLN A 480 -15.01 8.31 -19.66
N ARG A 481 -15.28 7.71 -20.84
CA ARG A 481 -15.18 6.28 -21.06
C ARG A 481 -13.75 5.78 -20.85
N GLU A 482 -12.77 6.45 -21.47
CA GLU A 482 -11.35 6.10 -21.30
C GLU A 482 -10.92 6.14 -19.83
N PHE A 483 -11.41 7.13 -19.07
CA PHE A 483 -11.12 7.23 -17.66
C PHE A 483 -11.77 6.11 -16.84
N ALA A 484 -13.04 5.75 -17.14
CA ALA A 484 -13.72 4.61 -16.50
C ALA A 484 -12.98 3.29 -16.76
N ASP A 485 -12.53 3.07 -18.00
CA ASP A 485 -11.76 1.88 -18.38
C ASP A 485 -10.42 1.83 -17.61
N LYS A 486 -9.72 2.97 -17.47
CA LYS A 486 -8.49 3.06 -16.67
C LYS A 486 -8.72 2.78 -15.20
N LEU A 487 -9.81 3.29 -14.60
CA LEU A 487 -10.15 3.02 -13.21
C LEU A 487 -10.48 1.53 -13.00
N THR A 488 -11.25 0.93 -13.92
CA THR A 488 -11.58 -0.50 -13.86
C THR A 488 -10.32 -1.35 -13.99
N THR A 489 -9.44 -1.00 -14.93
CA THR A 489 -8.12 -1.66 -15.11
C THR A 489 -7.26 -1.52 -13.85
N PHE A 490 -7.24 -0.32 -13.24
CA PHE A 490 -6.55 -0.10 -11.97
C PHE A 490 -7.11 -1.00 -10.86
N CYS A 491 -8.44 -1.10 -10.72
CA CYS A 491 -9.06 -1.98 -9.73
C CYS A 491 -8.64 -3.44 -9.92
N ASN A 492 -8.72 -3.94 -11.16
CA ASN A 492 -8.40 -5.33 -11.49
C ASN A 492 -6.92 -5.66 -11.24
N ASN A 493 -6.01 -4.77 -11.68
CA ASN A 493 -4.56 -5.02 -11.59
C ASN A 493 -4.01 -4.87 -10.17
N THR A 494 -4.67 -4.07 -9.33
CA THR A 494 -4.16 -3.74 -7.99
C THR A 494 -4.94 -4.41 -6.86
N GLY A 495 -6.12 -4.97 -7.15
CA GLY A 495 -7.04 -5.46 -6.14
C GLY A 495 -7.64 -4.34 -5.26
N ALA A 496 -7.52 -3.08 -5.66
CA ALA A 496 -8.11 -1.96 -4.93
C ALA A 496 -9.60 -1.78 -5.30
N HIS A 497 -10.33 -1.06 -4.44
CA HIS A 497 -11.69 -0.60 -4.74
C HIS A 497 -11.67 0.89 -5.06
N VAL A 498 -12.45 1.32 -6.05
CA VAL A 498 -12.61 2.75 -6.39
C VAL A 498 -14.07 3.16 -6.22
N ILE A 499 -14.31 4.23 -5.46
CA ILE A 499 -15.61 4.90 -5.37
C ILE A 499 -15.51 6.21 -6.11
N LEU A 500 -16.19 6.31 -7.25
CA LEU A 500 -16.26 7.51 -8.07
C LEU A 500 -17.58 8.24 -7.83
N VAL A 501 -17.51 9.48 -7.36
CA VAL A 501 -18.68 10.34 -7.20
C VAL A 501 -19.02 11.00 -8.53
N ALA A 502 -20.25 10.77 -9.00
CA ALA A 502 -20.81 11.41 -10.17
C ALA A 502 -22.15 12.07 -9.82
N HIS A 503 -22.34 13.32 -10.24
CA HIS A 503 -23.62 14.01 -10.01
C HIS A 503 -24.71 13.46 -10.91
N SER A 504 -25.96 13.52 -10.44
CA SER A 504 -27.11 13.25 -11.30
C SER A 504 -27.48 14.49 -12.12
N ARG A 505 -27.97 14.28 -13.33
CA ARG A 505 -28.55 15.33 -14.16
C ARG A 505 -29.77 15.90 -13.43
N LYS A 506 -30.07 17.19 -13.64
CA LYS A 506 -31.35 17.75 -13.22
C LYS A 506 -32.43 17.08 -14.03
N VAL A 507 -33.42 16.49 -13.37
CA VAL A 507 -34.57 15.90 -14.06
C VAL A 507 -35.34 17.02 -14.76
N SER A 508 -35.54 16.86 -16.05
CA SER A 508 -36.23 17.87 -16.90
C SER A 508 -37.66 18.18 -16.42
N SER A 509 -38.27 17.29 -15.64
CA SER A 509 -39.60 17.44 -15.04
C SER A 509 -39.62 18.27 -13.75
N GLY A 510 -38.49 18.78 -13.24
CA GLY A 510 -38.42 19.56 -12.01
C GLY A 510 -38.73 18.79 -10.72
N ASN A 511 -38.85 17.47 -10.79
CA ASN A 511 -39.26 16.64 -9.65
C ASN A 511 -38.07 16.25 -8.78
N GLU A 512 -37.59 17.17 -7.93
CA GLU A 512 -36.52 16.90 -6.94
C GLU A 512 -36.98 15.97 -5.79
N TYR A 513 -38.22 15.50 -5.81
CA TYR A 513 -38.81 14.65 -4.75
C TYR A 513 -38.73 13.17 -5.06
N THR A 514 -38.27 12.81 -6.26
CA THR A 514 -38.05 11.42 -6.67
C THR A 514 -36.57 11.13 -6.74
N PRO A 515 -36.08 9.98 -6.21
CA PRO A 515 -34.69 9.57 -6.36
C PRO A 515 -34.28 9.50 -7.83
N PRO A 516 -33.08 9.94 -8.19
CA PRO A 516 -32.52 9.66 -9.51
C PRO A 516 -32.16 8.19 -9.65
N THR A 517 -32.01 7.72 -10.88
CA THR A 517 -31.59 6.36 -11.24
C THR A 517 -30.19 6.36 -11.87
N LYS A 518 -29.65 5.18 -12.14
CA LYS A 518 -28.39 5.02 -12.91
C LYS A 518 -28.42 5.70 -14.27
N SER A 519 -29.60 5.84 -14.87
CA SER A 519 -29.80 6.53 -16.16
C SER A 519 -29.69 8.05 -16.05
N ASP A 520 -29.85 8.59 -14.83
CA ASP A 520 -29.76 10.02 -14.56
C ASP A 520 -28.34 10.47 -14.20
N VAL A 521 -27.36 9.55 -14.14
CA VAL A 521 -25.97 9.90 -13.87
C VAL A 521 -25.46 10.85 -14.95
N SER A 522 -24.86 11.96 -14.51
CA SER A 522 -24.32 12.95 -15.43
C SER A 522 -23.03 12.45 -16.04
N GLY A 523 -22.95 12.46 -17.36
CA GLY A 523 -21.83 11.93 -18.14
C GLY A 523 -22.24 10.80 -19.07
N SER A 524 -21.26 9.99 -19.47
CA SER A 524 -21.47 8.84 -20.35
C SER A 524 -22.17 7.70 -19.62
N SER A 525 -23.12 7.03 -20.29
CA SER A 525 -23.69 5.75 -19.81
C SER A 525 -22.61 4.67 -19.64
N ASP A 526 -21.48 4.79 -20.32
CA ASP A 526 -20.36 3.87 -20.22
C ASP A 526 -19.74 3.86 -18.79
N LEU A 527 -19.83 5.01 -18.06
CA LEU A 527 -19.42 5.05 -16.65
C LEU A 527 -20.22 4.06 -15.79
N THR A 528 -21.56 4.10 -15.90
CA THR A 528 -22.44 3.19 -15.15
C THR A 528 -22.35 1.76 -15.65
N ASN A 529 -22.08 1.57 -16.95
CA ASN A 529 -21.86 0.25 -17.54
C ASN A 529 -20.55 -0.38 -17.02
N ALA A 530 -19.46 0.37 -16.91
CA ALA A 530 -18.18 -0.10 -16.39
C ALA A 530 -18.24 -0.41 -14.89
N ALA A 531 -19.03 0.32 -14.12
CA ALA A 531 -19.13 0.12 -12.66
C ALA A 531 -19.73 -1.23 -12.28
N PHE A 532 -19.21 -1.81 -11.20
CA PHE A 532 -19.77 -3.00 -10.56
C PHE A 532 -21.01 -2.66 -9.75
N ASN A 533 -20.97 -1.53 -9.05
CA ASN A 533 -22.08 -1.05 -8.23
C ASN A 533 -22.44 0.37 -8.63
N VAL A 534 -23.73 0.70 -8.58
CA VAL A 534 -24.25 2.06 -8.65
C VAL A 534 -25.12 2.30 -7.41
N ILE A 535 -24.66 3.21 -6.58
CA ILE A 535 -25.33 3.60 -5.33
C ILE A 535 -25.88 5.00 -5.50
N VAL A 536 -27.16 5.16 -5.23
CA VAL A 536 -27.86 6.45 -5.30
C VAL A 536 -28.08 6.99 -3.90
N TRP A 537 -27.63 8.22 -3.68
CA TRP A 537 -27.85 8.97 -2.45
C TRP A 537 -28.95 9.99 -2.65
N PHE A 538 -30.04 9.86 -1.90
CA PHE A 538 -31.20 10.72 -2.03
C PHE A 538 -31.60 11.35 -0.70
N ARG A 539 -31.83 12.67 -0.70
CA ARG A 539 -32.39 13.42 0.42
C ARG A 539 -33.86 13.65 0.21
N ASN A 540 -34.67 13.34 1.21
CA ASN A 540 -36.13 13.59 1.19
C ASN A 540 -36.44 15.08 1.42
N LYS A 541 -36.39 15.89 0.34
CA LYS A 541 -36.73 17.30 0.40
C LYS A 541 -38.25 17.53 0.62
N LEU A 542 -39.07 16.54 0.26
CA LEU A 542 -40.53 16.62 0.48
C LEU A 542 -40.86 16.69 1.97
N LYS A 543 -40.13 15.89 2.80
CA LYS A 543 -40.25 15.98 4.26
C LYS A 543 -40.09 17.40 4.77
N LYS A 544 -39.00 18.07 4.38
CA LYS A 544 -38.74 19.45 4.81
C LYS A 544 -39.84 20.39 4.36
N ARG A 545 -40.23 20.31 3.09
CA ARG A 545 -41.30 21.15 2.54
C ARG A 545 -42.63 20.96 3.28
N LYS A 546 -43.05 19.71 3.50
CA LYS A 546 -44.29 19.38 4.22
C LYS A 546 -44.27 19.86 5.67
N MET A 547 -43.13 19.69 6.35
CA MET A 547 -42.98 20.21 7.71
C MET A 547 -43.01 21.74 7.77
N ASP A 548 -42.38 22.41 6.81
CA ASP A 548 -42.39 23.89 6.76
C ASP A 548 -43.79 24.41 6.43
N GLU A 549 -44.52 23.82 5.46
CA GLU A 549 -45.91 24.11 5.14
C GLU A 549 -46.83 23.94 6.38
N ALA A 550 -46.70 22.82 7.09
CA ALA A 550 -47.51 22.51 8.27
C ALA A 550 -47.23 23.46 9.46
N LYS A 551 -45.96 23.86 9.64
CA LYS A 551 -45.58 24.84 10.68
C LYS A 551 -46.10 26.25 10.38
N GLN A 552 -46.27 26.61 9.11
CA GLN A 552 -46.77 27.91 8.67
C GLN A 552 -48.30 27.96 8.58
N ALA A 553 -49.00 26.83 8.67
CA ALA A 553 -50.44 26.77 8.69
C ALA A 553 -51.02 27.47 9.94
N SER A 554 -52.20 28.06 9.80
CA SER A 554 -52.90 28.72 10.92
C SER A 554 -54.33 28.17 11.05
N PRO A 555 -54.60 27.34 12.07
CA PRO A 555 -53.69 26.86 13.13
C PRO A 555 -52.63 25.93 12.60
N MET A 556 -51.53 25.79 13.35
CA MET A 556 -50.43 24.90 13.01
C MET A 556 -50.91 23.43 12.87
N ASP A 557 -50.57 22.78 11.75
CA ASP A 557 -50.97 21.41 11.45
C ASP A 557 -50.08 20.41 12.16
N MET A 558 -50.41 20.08 13.41
CA MET A 558 -49.65 19.18 14.23
C MET A 558 -49.72 17.71 13.75
N GLU A 559 -50.80 17.32 13.07
CA GLU A 559 -50.93 15.97 12.54
C GLU A 559 -49.91 15.72 11.42
N THR A 560 -49.84 16.62 10.46
CA THR A 560 -48.86 16.58 9.38
C THR A 560 -47.42 16.67 9.94
N ILE A 561 -47.16 17.52 10.93
CA ILE A 561 -45.86 17.63 11.57
C ILE A 561 -45.45 16.27 12.17
N ASN A 562 -46.30 15.61 12.93
CA ASN A 562 -46.04 14.34 13.57
C ASN A 562 -45.76 13.24 12.53
N ILE A 563 -46.55 13.14 11.48
CA ILE A 563 -46.35 12.17 10.38
C ILE A 563 -44.96 12.37 9.74
N TRP A 564 -44.62 13.59 9.40
CA TRP A 564 -43.36 13.86 8.68
C TRP A 564 -42.16 13.93 9.59
N MET A 565 -42.31 14.12 10.90
CA MET A 565 -41.21 14.07 11.84
C MET A 565 -40.58 12.68 11.91
N ASP A 566 -41.38 11.63 11.77
CA ASP A 566 -40.93 10.23 11.81
C ASP A 566 -40.47 9.70 10.43
N ALA A 567 -40.84 10.42 9.37
CA ALA A 567 -40.40 10.05 8.03
C ALA A 567 -38.85 10.07 7.89
N PRO A 568 -38.25 9.20 7.08
CA PRO A 568 -36.80 9.23 6.85
C PRO A 568 -36.34 10.53 6.19
N ASP A 569 -35.12 10.94 6.51
CA ASP A 569 -34.49 12.14 5.94
C ASP A 569 -33.95 11.93 4.53
N GLY A 570 -33.79 10.67 4.15
CA GLY A 570 -33.33 10.27 2.83
C GLY A 570 -33.37 8.78 2.61
N SER A 571 -32.78 8.34 1.53
CA SER A 571 -32.56 6.93 1.24
C SER A 571 -31.21 6.69 0.56
N VAL A 572 -30.66 5.50 0.79
CA VAL A 572 -29.53 4.95 0.03
C VAL A 572 -30.08 3.78 -0.78
N ILE A 573 -29.80 3.80 -2.09
CA ILE A 573 -30.41 2.89 -3.04
C ILE A 573 -29.31 2.14 -3.78
N ILE A 574 -29.40 0.82 -3.84
CA ILE A 574 -28.60 -0.01 -4.75
C ILE A 574 -29.34 -0.08 -6.06
N ASP A 575 -28.87 0.64 -7.08
CA ASP A 575 -29.51 0.68 -8.42
C ASP A 575 -28.79 -0.25 -9.42
N LYS A 576 -27.60 -0.74 -9.06
CA LYS A 576 -26.85 -1.79 -9.76
C LYS A 576 -25.90 -2.47 -8.80
N GLN A 577 -25.85 -3.80 -8.85
CA GLN A 577 -24.83 -4.61 -8.21
C GLN A 577 -24.56 -5.84 -9.08
N ARG A 578 -23.31 -6.01 -9.58
CA ARG A 578 -22.95 -7.16 -10.43
C ARG A 578 -22.72 -8.44 -9.63
N PHE A 579 -22.11 -8.31 -8.45
CA PHE A 579 -21.82 -9.42 -7.56
C PHE A 579 -22.58 -9.24 -6.25
N GLY A 580 -23.34 -10.21 -5.88
CA GLY A 580 -24.28 -10.24 -4.79
C GLY A 580 -25.55 -10.94 -5.28
N GLU A 581 -26.56 -11.03 -4.47
CA GLU A 581 -27.83 -11.68 -4.84
C GLU A 581 -28.67 -10.84 -5.84
N GLY A 582 -28.06 -9.75 -6.39
CA GLY A 582 -28.69 -8.92 -7.42
C GLY A 582 -29.86 -8.07 -6.91
N GLU A 583 -30.01 -7.93 -5.62
CA GLU A 583 -31.12 -7.20 -5.02
C GLU A 583 -30.95 -5.69 -5.20
N GLU A 584 -31.87 -5.08 -5.94
CA GLU A 584 -32.09 -3.64 -5.86
C GLU A 584 -32.70 -3.36 -4.48
N ALA A 585 -32.03 -2.56 -3.66
CA ALA A 585 -32.48 -2.25 -2.31
C ALA A 585 -32.67 -0.74 -2.15
N VAL A 586 -33.77 -0.35 -1.52
CA VAL A 586 -34.04 1.03 -1.11
C VAL A 586 -34.06 1.07 0.41
N VAL A 587 -33.05 1.67 1.02
CA VAL A 587 -32.91 1.71 2.47
C VAL A 587 -33.14 3.15 2.96
N PRO A 588 -34.14 3.38 3.81
CA PRO A 588 -34.37 4.67 4.42
C PRO A 588 -33.25 5.00 5.41
N VAL A 589 -32.88 6.29 5.47
CA VAL A 589 -31.88 6.79 6.42
C VAL A 589 -32.38 8.03 7.15
N TRP A 590 -31.99 8.11 8.42
CA TRP A 590 -32.21 9.27 9.29
C TRP A 590 -30.89 9.96 9.54
N PHE A 591 -30.87 11.28 9.44
CA PHE A 591 -29.68 12.10 9.61
C PHE A 591 -29.62 12.76 10.97
N ASP A 592 -28.61 12.48 11.74
CA ASP A 592 -28.30 13.19 12.97
C ASP A 592 -27.37 14.38 12.69
N GLN A 593 -27.88 15.60 12.93
CA GLN A 593 -27.14 16.85 12.66
C GLN A 593 -26.00 17.10 13.65
N GLU A 594 -26.09 16.61 14.87
CA GLU A 594 -25.07 16.84 15.90
C GLU A 594 -23.82 16.01 15.61
N THR A 595 -24.03 14.77 15.24
CA THR A 595 -22.95 13.80 14.96
C THR A 595 -22.55 13.73 13.50
N SER A 596 -23.34 14.28 12.59
CA SER A 596 -23.16 14.17 11.13
C SER A 596 -23.18 12.70 10.65
N GLN A 597 -24.04 11.88 11.25
CA GLN A 597 -24.19 10.47 10.90
C GLN A 597 -25.54 10.17 10.26
N PHE A 598 -25.55 9.20 9.34
CA PHE A 598 -26.76 8.61 8.77
C PHE A 598 -26.97 7.20 9.34
N HIS A 599 -28.18 6.91 9.77
CA HIS A 599 -28.55 5.65 10.40
C HIS A 599 -29.74 5.01 9.71
N THR A 600 -29.78 3.69 9.67
CA THR A 600 -30.95 2.91 9.18
C THR A 600 -32.02 2.73 10.26
N VAL A 601 -31.72 3.12 11.49
CA VAL A 601 -32.64 3.12 12.64
C VAL A 601 -32.59 4.52 13.27
N ARG A 602 -33.74 5.11 13.54
CA ARG A 602 -33.84 6.44 14.15
C ARG A 602 -33.18 6.48 15.52
N ASN A 603 -32.49 7.59 15.83
CA ASN A 603 -31.84 7.88 17.12
C ASN A 603 -30.75 6.89 17.56
N ARG A 604 -30.17 6.15 16.63
CA ARG A 604 -29.04 5.27 16.90
C ARG A 604 -27.74 5.94 16.51
N VAL A 605 -27.06 6.58 17.46
CA VAL A 605 -25.72 7.16 17.27
C VAL A 605 -24.67 6.17 17.72
N THR A 606 -23.63 5.97 16.91
CA THR A 606 -22.53 5.04 17.23
C THR A 606 -21.20 5.76 17.03
N PRO A 607 -20.41 6.02 18.09
CA PRO A 607 -19.08 6.59 17.90
C PRO A 607 -18.13 5.54 17.31
N TYR A 608 -17.34 5.97 16.32
CA TYR A 608 -16.26 5.15 15.73
C TYR A 608 -14.98 5.25 16.57
N PHE A 609 -14.83 6.34 17.30
CA PHE A 609 -13.67 6.60 18.14
C PHE A 609 -14.10 7.08 19.54
N GLN A 610 -13.50 6.50 20.57
CA GLN A 610 -13.62 6.95 21.95
C GLN A 610 -12.23 7.03 22.57
N LEU A 611 -11.91 8.17 23.19
CA LEU A 611 -10.68 8.29 23.96
C LEU A 611 -10.80 7.36 25.18
N LYS A 612 -9.90 6.40 25.28
CA LYS A 612 -9.81 5.57 26.50
C LYS A 612 -9.23 6.44 27.59
N THR A 613 -10.02 6.71 28.62
CA THR A 613 -9.61 7.42 29.85
C THR A 613 -8.66 6.58 30.65
#